data_ca7a150dd40846943f50b6f9da6ed094
#
_entry.id   ca7a150dd40846943f50b6f9da6ed094
#
_cell.length_a   1.000
_cell.length_b   1.000
_cell.length_c   1.000
_cell.angle_alpha   90.00
_cell.angle_beta   90.00
_cell.angle_gamma   90.00
#
_symmetry.space_group_name_H-M   'P 1'
#
loop_
_entity.id
_entity.type
_entity.pdbx_description
1 polymer ?
#
loop_
_entity_poly.entity_id
_entity_poly.type
_entity_poly.pdbx_seq_one_letter_code
_entity_poly.pdbx_strand_id
1 'polypeptide(L)'
;MSRRLLLCAFALACAGVAAAQEGPSPGEWARYRLEGPAPWRYARPVEGAGYRIALSSPDGRSLEARVEIPAAPLTVDAAFPPSPAALSTEARAVLADPLPEDAELDSLSRRLLKDTKTVLEAVERVIAFTARRIRYALPDGSSETAAATLRARQGSCVGRSLLAAELLLRAGVPARQVTGILAARRARELTPESRSVFNPELGGVRHRWIEVFVPGLGWIPSDPGGLANTVTARHLALDRQPPAGFHVDVADRSAELKRPVLETAEGGLTLYRPRGANVVEAVEGAPLDPRALAAPPRR
;
A
#
# COMPACT_ATOMS: atom_id res chain seq x y z
N MET A 1 75.36 -27.97 31.45
CA MET A 1 74.62 -26.67 31.62
C MET A 1 73.87 -26.35 30.37
N SER A 2 72.58 -26.69 30.34
CA SER A 2 71.71 -26.52 29.12
C SER A 2 70.73 -25.40 29.37
N ARG A 3 70.79 -24.30 28.58
CA ARG A 3 69.79 -23.22 28.55
C ARG A 3 68.68 -23.61 27.64
N ARG A 4 67.48 -23.75 28.21
CA ARG A 4 66.20 -23.88 27.46
C ARG A 4 65.65 -22.52 27.13
N LEU A 5 65.60 -22.19 25.84
CA LEU A 5 64.91 -21.02 25.34
C LEU A 5 63.36 -21.31 25.32
N LEU A 6 62.61 -20.50 26.03
CA LEU A 6 61.13 -20.46 25.94
C LEU A 6 60.74 -19.53 24.80
N LEU A 7 60.15 -20.09 23.74
CA LEU A 7 59.47 -19.31 22.71
C LEU A 7 58.02 -19.06 23.14
N CYS A 8 57.72 -17.81 23.46
CA CYS A 8 56.32 -17.35 23.62
C CYS A 8 55.75 -17.06 22.23
N ALA A 9 54.82 -17.90 21.79
CA ALA A 9 54.02 -17.63 20.61
C ALA A 9 52.86 -16.72 21.00
N PHE A 10 52.88 -15.46 20.52
CA PHE A 10 51.73 -14.55 20.59
C PHE A 10 50.75 -14.93 19.48
N ALA A 11 49.62 -15.53 19.84
CA ALA A 11 48.49 -15.71 18.94
C ALA A 11 47.74 -14.38 18.85
N LEU A 12 47.87 -13.66 17.73
CA LEU A 12 46.98 -12.56 17.38
C LEU A 12 45.63 -13.16 17.03
N ALA A 13 44.64 -13.00 17.92
CA ALA A 13 43.24 -13.23 17.63
C ALA A 13 42.75 -12.04 16.78
N CYS A 14 42.66 -12.24 15.47
CA CYS A 14 41.90 -11.35 14.59
C CYS A 14 40.41 -11.52 14.92
N ALA A 15 39.89 -10.63 15.77
CA ALA A 15 38.45 -10.47 15.90
C ALA A 15 37.93 -9.86 14.60
N GLY A 16 37.44 -10.71 13.71
CA GLY A 16 36.69 -10.30 12.53
C GLY A 16 35.39 -9.63 13.01
N VAL A 17 35.35 -8.32 12.95
CA VAL A 17 34.13 -7.57 13.03
C VAL A 17 33.32 -8.02 11.79
N ALA A 18 32.32 -8.90 12.02
CA ALA A 18 31.31 -9.19 11.02
C ALA A 18 30.59 -7.86 10.74
N ALA A 19 30.91 -7.23 9.62
CA ALA A 19 30.11 -6.12 9.11
C ALA A 19 28.72 -6.69 8.92
N ALA A 20 27.77 -6.24 9.74
CA ALA A 20 26.37 -6.48 9.49
C ALA A 20 26.12 -5.97 8.06
N GLN A 21 25.71 -6.86 7.16
CA GLN A 21 25.25 -6.46 5.85
C GLN A 21 24.04 -5.58 6.11
N GLU A 22 24.26 -4.26 6.02
CA GLU A 22 23.17 -3.31 5.99
C GLU A 22 22.28 -3.70 4.80
N GLY A 23 21.10 -4.19 5.10
CA GLY A 23 20.08 -4.39 4.07
C GLY A 23 19.85 -3.07 3.31
N PRO A 24 19.25 -3.09 2.13
CA PRO A 24 19.04 -1.89 1.34
C PRO A 24 18.37 -0.84 2.22
N SER A 25 18.95 0.36 2.25
CA SER A 25 18.44 1.48 3.06
C SER A 25 16.96 1.68 2.79
N PRO A 26 16.11 1.81 3.81
CA PRO A 26 14.69 2.06 3.62
C PRO A 26 14.53 3.38 2.87
N GLY A 27 13.71 3.37 1.81
CA GLY A 27 13.47 4.59 1.03
C GLY A 27 12.68 5.62 1.82
N GLU A 28 11.71 5.16 2.56
CA GLU A 28 10.88 5.97 3.45
C GLU A 28 10.47 5.13 4.65
N TRP A 29 10.49 5.71 5.82
CA TRP A 29 10.06 5.01 7.02
C TRP A 29 9.40 5.96 8.03
N ALA A 30 8.56 5.38 8.89
CA ALA A 30 8.00 6.04 10.06
C ALA A 30 7.94 5.07 11.24
N ARG A 31 8.18 5.57 12.43
CA ARG A 31 8.04 4.85 13.69
C ARG A 31 6.85 5.39 14.46
N TYR A 32 5.97 4.50 14.84
CA TYR A 32 4.75 4.78 15.57
C TYR A 32 4.83 4.19 16.96
N ARG A 33 4.36 4.93 17.95
CA ARG A 33 4.08 4.41 19.28
C ARG A 33 2.58 4.17 19.40
N LEU A 34 2.20 2.95 19.78
CA LEU A 34 0.83 2.52 19.96
C LEU A 34 0.62 2.25 21.45
N GLU A 35 -0.33 2.96 22.04
CA GLU A 35 -0.68 2.85 23.44
C GLU A 35 -2.17 2.58 23.60
N GLY A 36 -2.55 1.91 24.68
CA GLY A 36 -3.94 1.59 24.98
C GLY A 36 -4.17 0.13 25.32
N PRO A 37 -5.44 -0.33 25.34
CA PRO A 37 -5.76 -1.69 25.72
C PRO A 37 -5.22 -2.70 24.69
N ALA A 38 -4.23 -3.52 25.11
CA ALA A 38 -3.67 -4.63 24.33
C ALA A 38 -3.26 -4.22 22.87
N PRO A 39 -2.31 -3.28 22.68
CA PRO A 39 -2.00 -2.72 21.37
C PRO A 39 -1.54 -3.78 20.35
N TRP A 40 -0.96 -4.88 20.79
CA TRP A 40 -0.56 -6.03 19.97
C TRP A 40 -1.73 -6.77 19.29
N ARG A 41 -2.98 -6.51 19.70
CA ARG A 41 -4.17 -7.08 19.04
C ARG A 41 -4.62 -6.31 17.82
N TYR A 42 -4.04 -5.15 17.56
CA TYR A 42 -4.44 -4.25 16.49
C TYR A 42 -3.37 -4.10 15.42
N ALA A 43 -2.10 -4.29 15.77
CA ALA A 43 -1.00 -4.23 14.82
C ALA A 43 -0.40 -5.63 14.63
N ARG A 44 0.00 -5.92 13.40
CA ARG A 44 0.71 -7.15 13.06
C ARG A 44 2.00 -6.83 12.30
N PRO A 45 3.03 -7.67 12.38
CA PRO A 45 4.16 -7.53 11.48
C PRO A 45 3.72 -7.82 10.05
N VAL A 46 4.32 -7.09 9.12
CA VAL A 46 4.10 -7.29 7.67
C VAL A 46 5.46 -7.41 7.01
N GLU A 47 5.65 -8.47 6.24
CA GLU A 47 6.83 -8.70 5.42
C GLU A 47 6.40 -8.75 3.96
N GLY A 48 6.71 -7.69 3.21
CA GLY A 48 6.37 -7.60 1.80
C GLY A 48 7.43 -6.85 1.00
N ALA A 49 7.50 -7.10 -0.29
CA ALA A 49 8.48 -6.47 -1.16
C ALA A 49 8.33 -4.94 -1.22
N GLY A 50 7.10 -4.44 -1.11
CA GLY A 50 6.78 -3.00 -1.22
C GLY A 50 6.41 -2.33 0.10
N TYR A 51 6.33 -3.08 1.21
CA TYR A 51 5.82 -2.57 2.48
C TYR A 51 6.17 -3.51 3.63
N ARG A 52 6.72 -2.96 4.71
CA ARG A 52 7.09 -3.70 5.90
C ARG A 52 6.59 -3.02 7.15
N ILE A 53 6.18 -3.83 8.13
CA ILE A 53 5.95 -3.38 9.52
C ILE A 53 6.73 -4.29 10.44
N ALA A 54 7.71 -3.73 11.15
CA ALA A 54 8.38 -4.39 12.26
C ALA A 54 7.76 -3.91 13.58
N LEU A 55 7.50 -4.84 14.49
CA LEU A 55 6.96 -4.55 15.81
C LEU A 55 7.99 -4.78 16.90
N SER A 56 8.04 -3.89 17.88
CA SER A 56 8.88 -4.03 19.08
C SER A 56 8.14 -3.46 20.30
N SER A 57 8.53 -3.89 21.48
CA SER A 57 8.00 -3.36 22.75
C SER A 57 9.18 -3.06 23.68
N PRO A 58 9.77 -1.87 23.59
CA PRO A 58 11.00 -1.55 24.30
C PRO A 58 10.82 -1.47 25.83
N ASP A 59 9.62 -1.18 26.30
CA ASP A 59 9.26 -1.03 27.73
C ASP A 59 8.27 -2.08 28.24
N GLY A 60 7.85 -3.01 27.38
CA GLY A 60 6.84 -4.03 27.69
C GLY A 60 5.41 -3.48 27.92
N ARG A 61 5.18 -2.18 27.76
CA ARG A 61 3.90 -1.48 27.99
C ARG A 61 3.34 -0.85 26.70
N SER A 62 4.19 -0.21 25.94
CA SER A 62 3.87 0.34 24.62
C SER A 62 4.30 -0.62 23.52
N LEU A 63 3.66 -0.51 22.37
CA LEU A 63 4.05 -1.21 21.16
C LEU A 63 4.62 -0.18 20.18
N GLU A 64 5.82 -0.42 19.67
CA GLU A 64 6.36 0.36 18.57
C GLU A 64 6.17 -0.39 17.26
N ALA A 65 5.66 0.31 16.24
CA ALA A 65 5.54 -0.18 14.88
C ALA A 65 6.43 0.67 13.97
N ARG A 66 7.39 0.03 13.31
CA ARG A 66 8.22 0.67 12.30
C ARG A 66 7.71 0.28 10.93
N VAL A 67 7.16 1.25 10.21
CA VAL A 67 6.70 1.10 8.83
C VAL A 67 7.84 1.50 7.89
N GLU A 68 8.12 0.67 6.90
CA GLU A 68 9.18 0.90 5.91
C GLU A 68 8.64 0.67 4.49
N ILE A 69 8.98 1.60 3.60
CA ILE A 69 8.74 1.50 2.17
C ILE A 69 10.09 1.38 1.48
N PRO A 70 10.43 0.24 0.88
CA PRO A 70 11.71 0.05 0.22
C PRO A 70 11.96 1.10 -0.87
N ALA A 71 13.22 1.54 -0.98
CA ALA A 71 13.62 2.48 -2.03
C ALA A 71 13.69 1.82 -3.41
N ALA A 72 13.95 0.51 -3.44
CA ALA A 72 14.07 -0.23 -4.69
C ALA A 72 12.73 -0.29 -5.42
N PRO A 73 12.72 -0.07 -6.74
CA PRO A 73 11.50 -0.25 -7.53
C PRO A 73 11.06 -1.71 -7.50
N LEU A 74 9.76 -1.92 -7.54
CA LEU A 74 9.20 -3.24 -7.75
C LEU A 74 9.45 -3.64 -9.20
N THR A 75 10.31 -4.63 -9.41
CA THR A 75 10.64 -5.15 -10.74
C THR A 75 10.22 -6.61 -10.82
N VAL A 76 9.09 -6.86 -11.47
CA VAL A 76 8.64 -8.21 -11.79
C VAL A 76 7.79 -8.14 -13.05
N ASP A 77 7.97 -9.12 -13.90
CA ASP A 77 7.16 -9.31 -15.10
C ASP A 77 6.09 -10.39 -14.83
N ALA A 78 5.16 -10.06 -13.91
CA ALA A 78 4.02 -10.91 -13.60
C ALA A 78 2.94 -10.74 -14.65
N ALA A 79 2.75 -11.74 -15.51
CA ALA A 79 1.78 -11.71 -16.60
C ALA A 79 0.34 -11.44 -16.09
N PHE A 80 -0.43 -10.70 -16.89
CA PHE A 80 -1.85 -10.45 -16.64
C PHE A 80 -2.74 -11.16 -17.68
N PRO A 81 -3.81 -11.84 -17.26
CA PRO A 81 -4.12 -12.20 -15.85
C PRO A 81 -3.10 -13.21 -15.31
N PRO A 82 -2.87 -13.25 -13.97
CA PRO A 82 -1.95 -14.21 -13.39
C PRO A 82 -2.48 -15.64 -13.55
N SER A 83 -1.59 -16.60 -13.85
CA SER A 83 -2.00 -17.99 -13.91
C SER A 83 -2.37 -18.50 -12.50
N PRO A 84 -3.36 -19.40 -12.35
CA PRO A 84 -3.71 -19.98 -11.05
C PRO A 84 -2.55 -20.69 -10.35
N ALA A 85 -1.61 -21.25 -11.10
CA ALA A 85 -0.41 -21.91 -10.58
C ALA A 85 0.60 -20.91 -9.96
N ALA A 86 0.60 -19.66 -10.39
CA ALA A 86 1.46 -18.60 -9.85
C ALA A 86 0.91 -17.96 -8.57
N LEU A 87 -0.31 -18.32 -8.14
CA LEU A 87 -0.96 -17.76 -6.96
C LEU A 87 -0.66 -18.58 -5.70
N SER A 88 -0.44 -17.91 -4.59
CA SER A 88 -0.38 -18.56 -3.27
C SER A 88 -1.75 -19.16 -2.88
N THR A 89 -1.76 -20.05 -1.88
CA THR A 89 -3.02 -20.60 -1.36
C THR A 89 -3.94 -19.49 -0.84
N GLU A 90 -3.40 -18.50 -0.15
CA GLU A 90 -4.15 -17.34 0.35
C GLU A 90 -4.73 -16.51 -0.80
N ALA A 91 -3.94 -16.23 -1.84
CA ALA A 91 -4.40 -15.49 -3.01
C ALA A 91 -5.51 -16.22 -3.78
N ARG A 92 -5.40 -17.55 -3.91
CA ARG A 92 -6.49 -18.37 -4.49
C ARG A 92 -7.75 -18.33 -3.65
N ALA A 93 -7.64 -18.38 -2.32
CA ALA A 93 -8.79 -18.27 -1.44
C ALA A 93 -9.53 -16.95 -1.63
N VAL A 94 -8.80 -15.83 -1.76
CA VAL A 94 -9.40 -14.52 -2.02
C VAL A 94 -10.16 -14.48 -3.35
N LEU A 95 -9.68 -15.16 -4.41
CA LEU A 95 -10.40 -15.25 -5.68
C LEU A 95 -11.59 -16.22 -5.65
N ALA A 96 -11.61 -17.15 -4.72
CA ALA A 96 -12.70 -18.13 -4.60
C ALA A 96 -13.94 -17.53 -3.92
N ASP A 97 -13.81 -16.41 -3.22
CA ASP A 97 -14.94 -15.71 -2.62
C ASP A 97 -15.86 -15.18 -3.73
N PRO A 98 -17.17 -15.52 -3.68
CA PRO A 98 -18.10 -15.11 -4.72
C PRO A 98 -18.30 -13.59 -4.71
N LEU A 99 -18.20 -12.98 -5.88
CA LEU A 99 -18.52 -11.58 -6.08
C LEU A 99 -20.02 -11.41 -6.39
N PRO A 100 -20.65 -10.33 -5.94
CA PRO A 100 -22.01 -9.99 -6.37
C PRO A 100 -22.09 -9.86 -7.89
N GLU A 101 -23.17 -10.35 -8.49
CA GLU A 101 -23.40 -10.15 -9.93
C GLU A 101 -23.63 -8.66 -10.22
N ASP A 102 -22.81 -8.08 -11.09
CA ASP A 102 -22.95 -6.70 -11.56
C ASP A 102 -22.35 -6.55 -12.97
N ALA A 103 -23.22 -6.53 -13.96
CA ALA A 103 -22.81 -6.45 -15.37
C ALA A 103 -22.06 -5.14 -15.73
N GLU A 104 -22.32 -4.05 -15.00
CA GLU A 104 -21.62 -2.77 -15.20
C GLU A 104 -20.17 -2.87 -14.73
N LEU A 105 -19.94 -3.45 -13.55
CA LEU A 105 -18.60 -3.70 -13.02
C LEU A 105 -17.83 -4.69 -13.89
N ASP A 106 -18.48 -5.77 -14.35
CA ASP A 106 -17.87 -6.73 -15.28
C ASP A 106 -17.42 -6.08 -16.58
N SER A 107 -18.33 -5.29 -17.16
CA SER A 107 -18.04 -4.58 -18.41
C SER A 107 -16.94 -3.54 -18.23
N LEU A 108 -16.95 -2.81 -17.12
CA LEU A 108 -15.90 -1.82 -16.81
C LEU A 108 -14.55 -2.50 -16.60
N SER A 109 -14.49 -3.57 -15.81
CA SER A 109 -13.24 -4.30 -15.56
C SER A 109 -12.62 -4.78 -16.89
N ARG A 110 -13.41 -5.45 -17.75
CA ARG A 110 -12.94 -5.90 -19.06
C ARG A 110 -12.45 -4.75 -19.96
N ARG A 111 -13.16 -3.63 -20.01
CA ARG A 111 -12.76 -2.48 -20.83
C ARG A 111 -11.50 -1.79 -20.31
N LEU A 112 -11.44 -1.59 -18.98
CA LEU A 112 -10.32 -0.88 -18.34
C LEU A 112 -9.01 -1.66 -18.47
N LEU A 113 -9.10 -3.00 -18.40
CA LEU A 113 -7.94 -3.89 -18.38
C LEU A 113 -7.68 -4.57 -19.76
N LYS A 114 -8.41 -4.13 -20.81
CA LYS A 114 -8.13 -4.57 -22.16
C LYS A 114 -6.68 -4.24 -22.55
N ASP A 115 -6.01 -5.16 -23.18
CA ASP A 115 -4.63 -5.04 -23.69
C ASP A 115 -3.56 -4.83 -22.58
N THR A 116 -3.93 -5.02 -21.31
CA THR A 116 -3.01 -5.04 -20.17
C THR A 116 -2.11 -6.27 -20.24
N LYS A 117 -0.82 -6.11 -19.94
CA LYS A 117 0.16 -7.21 -20.05
C LYS A 117 0.64 -7.73 -18.72
N THR A 118 0.72 -6.88 -17.71
CA THR A 118 1.25 -7.24 -16.40
C THR A 118 0.28 -6.91 -15.26
N VAL A 119 0.41 -7.62 -14.14
CA VAL A 119 -0.41 -7.35 -12.95
C VAL A 119 -0.15 -5.94 -12.42
N LEU A 120 1.09 -5.47 -12.42
CA LEU A 120 1.42 -4.11 -11.97
C LEU A 120 0.73 -3.04 -12.85
N GLU A 121 0.69 -3.26 -14.18
CA GLU A 121 -0.03 -2.37 -15.09
C GLU A 121 -1.55 -2.40 -14.83
N ALA A 122 -2.13 -3.58 -14.55
CA ALA A 122 -3.54 -3.69 -14.20
C ALA A 122 -3.88 -2.85 -12.96
N VAL A 123 -3.04 -2.93 -11.93
CA VAL A 123 -3.18 -2.12 -10.72
C VAL A 123 -3.10 -0.63 -11.04
N GLU A 124 -2.13 -0.21 -11.84
CA GLU A 124 -1.97 1.20 -12.24
C GLU A 124 -3.22 1.74 -12.93
N ARG A 125 -3.80 0.98 -13.87
CA ARG A 125 -5.02 1.37 -14.59
C ARG A 125 -6.22 1.50 -13.66
N VAL A 126 -6.41 0.55 -12.74
CA VAL A 126 -7.52 0.59 -11.78
C VAL A 126 -7.37 1.74 -10.77
N ILE A 127 -6.16 1.95 -10.22
CA ILE A 127 -5.89 3.04 -9.31
C ILE A 127 -6.08 4.40 -10.00
N ALA A 128 -5.58 4.53 -11.24
CA ALA A 128 -5.77 5.75 -12.02
C ALA A 128 -7.25 6.03 -12.31
N PHE A 129 -8.03 5.00 -12.65
CA PHE A 129 -9.47 5.13 -12.83
C PHE A 129 -10.15 5.62 -11.55
N THR A 130 -9.93 4.95 -10.42
CA THR A 130 -10.54 5.31 -9.14
C THR A 130 -10.15 6.71 -8.70
N ALA A 131 -8.87 7.07 -8.77
CA ALA A 131 -8.39 8.39 -8.37
C ALA A 131 -9.02 9.53 -9.18
N ARG A 132 -9.26 9.32 -10.47
CA ARG A 132 -9.71 10.37 -11.40
C ARG A 132 -11.22 10.43 -11.61
N ARG A 133 -11.88 9.27 -11.56
CA ARG A 133 -13.31 9.16 -11.91
C ARG A 133 -14.23 9.07 -10.73
N ILE A 134 -13.69 8.77 -9.55
CA ILE A 134 -14.45 8.69 -8.31
C ILE A 134 -14.05 9.87 -7.43
N ARG A 135 -14.93 10.83 -7.30
CA ARG A 135 -14.73 11.98 -6.41
C ARG A 135 -14.69 11.49 -4.96
N TYR A 136 -13.74 12.00 -4.17
CA TYR A 136 -13.75 11.73 -2.74
C TYR A 136 -14.94 12.44 -2.08
N ALA A 137 -15.74 11.68 -1.34
CA ALA A 137 -16.82 12.20 -0.52
C ALA A 137 -17.03 11.28 0.69
N LEU A 138 -17.34 11.86 1.83
CA LEU A 138 -17.76 11.08 2.99
C LEU A 138 -19.16 10.52 2.75
N PRO A 139 -19.47 9.30 3.23
CA PRO A 139 -20.79 8.73 3.09
C PRO A 139 -21.82 9.53 3.90
N ASP A 140 -23.02 9.64 3.35
CA ASP A 140 -24.18 10.29 3.96
C ASP A 140 -24.97 9.36 4.92
N GLY A 141 -24.33 8.30 5.39
CA GLY A 141 -24.95 7.25 6.21
C GLY A 141 -25.35 5.99 5.40
N SER A 142 -25.21 6.02 4.07
CA SER A 142 -25.44 4.84 3.23
C SER A 142 -24.25 3.88 3.28
N SER A 143 -24.52 2.59 3.11
CA SER A 143 -23.46 1.57 2.98
C SER A 143 -22.76 1.73 1.65
N GLU A 144 -21.44 1.89 1.67
CA GLU A 144 -20.62 1.93 0.46
C GLU A 144 -20.38 0.53 -0.09
N THR A 145 -20.69 0.32 -1.36
CA THR A 145 -20.32 -0.87 -2.14
C THR A 145 -19.57 -0.42 -3.41
N ALA A 146 -18.88 -1.34 -4.08
CA ALA A 146 -18.21 -1.04 -5.35
C ALA A 146 -19.23 -0.50 -6.38
N ALA A 147 -20.38 -1.17 -6.52
CA ALA A 147 -21.43 -0.77 -7.44
C ALA A 147 -22.04 0.60 -7.12
N ALA A 148 -22.36 0.86 -5.85
CA ALA A 148 -22.88 2.17 -5.43
C ALA A 148 -21.85 3.29 -5.68
N THR A 149 -20.59 3.05 -5.35
CA THR A 149 -19.48 3.98 -5.58
C THR A 149 -19.31 4.30 -7.06
N LEU A 150 -19.37 3.29 -7.94
CA LEU A 150 -19.28 3.48 -9.39
C LEU A 150 -20.43 4.33 -9.92
N ARG A 151 -21.68 3.98 -9.57
CA ARG A 151 -22.89 4.68 -10.05
C ARG A 151 -22.97 6.12 -9.57
N ALA A 152 -22.60 6.35 -8.30
CA ALA A 152 -22.57 7.70 -7.72
C ALA A 152 -21.37 8.52 -8.21
N ARG A 153 -20.34 7.89 -8.78
CA ARG A 153 -19.04 8.48 -9.12
C ARG A 153 -18.39 9.24 -7.94
N GLN A 154 -18.69 8.77 -6.75
CA GLN A 154 -18.16 9.32 -5.50
C GLN A 154 -18.10 8.24 -4.43
N GLY A 155 -17.16 8.39 -3.49
CA GLY A 155 -17.03 7.49 -2.35
C GLY A 155 -15.91 7.92 -1.43
N SER A 156 -15.95 7.43 -0.20
CA SER A 156 -14.86 7.58 0.76
C SER A 156 -13.68 6.66 0.40
N CYS A 157 -12.68 6.60 1.27
CA CYS A 157 -11.61 5.60 1.14
C CYS A 157 -12.16 4.16 1.14
N VAL A 158 -13.29 3.91 1.81
CA VAL A 158 -13.97 2.60 1.82
C VAL A 158 -14.53 2.28 0.43
N GLY A 159 -15.38 3.13 -0.11
CA GLY A 159 -16.00 2.91 -1.41
C GLY A 159 -14.99 2.81 -2.55
N ARG A 160 -13.98 3.69 -2.54
CA ARG A 160 -12.91 3.67 -3.55
C ARG A 160 -12.06 2.39 -3.48
N SER A 161 -11.72 1.91 -2.28
CA SER A 161 -10.96 0.67 -2.11
C SER A 161 -11.78 -0.57 -2.44
N LEU A 162 -13.10 -0.59 -2.13
CA LEU A 162 -14.02 -1.65 -2.57
C LEU A 162 -14.08 -1.72 -4.10
N LEU A 163 -14.28 -0.58 -4.76
CA LEU A 163 -14.35 -0.53 -6.22
C LEU A 163 -13.04 -1.00 -6.86
N ALA A 164 -11.89 -0.52 -6.37
CA ALA A 164 -10.61 -0.92 -6.91
C ALA A 164 -10.34 -2.42 -6.74
N ALA A 165 -10.60 -2.96 -5.54
CA ALA A 165 -10.42 -4.39 -5.28
C ALA A 165 -11.35 -5.24 -6.17
N GLU A 166 -12.63 -4.88 -6.27
CA GLU A 166 -13.61 -5.65 -7.03
C GLU A 166 -13.33 -5.64 -8.54
N LEU A 167 -12.87 -4.51 -9.10
CA LEU A 167 -12.46 -4.45 -10.51
C LEU A 167 -11.28 -5.39 -10.81
N LEU A 168 -10.31 -5.50 -9.89
CA LEU A 168 -9.18 -6.42 -10.02
C LEU A 168 -9.60 -7.88 -9.84
N LEU A 169 -10.45 -8.18 -8.84
CA LEU A 169 -10.97 -9.52 -8.59
C LEU A 169 -11.74 -10.07 -9.81
N ARG A 170 -12.59 -9.25 -10.44
CA ARG A 170 -13.33 -9.60 -11.66
C ARG A 170 -12.42 -9.90 -12.86
N ALA A 171 -11.19 -9.37 -12.82
CA ALA A 171 -10.16 -9.66 -13.83
C ALA A 171 -9.24 -10.83 -13.43
N GLY A 172 -9.55 -11.57 -12.36
CA GLY A 172 -8.74 -12.68 -11.88
C GLY A 172 -7.46 -12.27 -11.14
N VAL A 173 -7.37 -11.03 -10.66
CA VAL A 173 -6.25 -10.54 -9.86
C VAL A 173 -6.66 -10.49 -8.40
N PRO A 174 -6.02 -11.28 -7.51
CA PRO A 174 -6.38 -11.26 -6.09
C PRO A 174 -6.12 -9.89 -5.47
N ALA A 175 -7.15 -9.30 -4.89
CA ALA A 175 -7.08 -8.01 -4.22
C ALA A 175 -7.96 -8.02 -2.97
N ARG A 176 -7.52 -7.32 -1.92
CA ARG A 176 -8.24 -7.21 -0.65
C ARG A 176 -8.12 -5.84 -0.05
N GLN A 177 -9.09 -5.44 0.77
CA GLN A 177 -9.00 -4.21 1.54
C GLN A 177 -8.06 -4.37 2.73
N VAL A 178 -7.36 -3.28 3.04
CA VAL A 178 -6.56 -3.11 4.26
C VAL A 178 -7.17 -2.00 5.09
N THR A 179 -7.30 -2.26 6.38
CA THR A 179 -7.72 -1.28 7.39
C THR A 179 -6.49 -0.69 8.04
N GLY A 180 -6.52 0.60 8.37
CA GLY A 180 -5.42 1.22 9.09
C GLY A 180 -5.64 2.69 9.39
N ILE A 181 -4.54 3.38 9.59
CA ILE A 181 -4.46 4.81 9.85
C ILE A 181 -3.57 5.44 8.81
N LEU A 182 -4.01 6.56 8.26
CA LEU A 182 -3.16 7.46 7.50
C LEU A 182 -2.74 8.61 8.43
N ALA A 183 -1.50 8.53 8.93
CA ALA A 183 -0.95 9.53 9.83
C ALA A 183 -0.89 10.92 9.16
N ALA A 184 -1.26 11.95 9.89
CA ALA A 184 -1.19 13.32 9.38
C ALA A 184 0.27 13.76 9.18
N ARG A 185 0.53 14.56 8.14
CA ARG A 185 1.83 15.18 7.95
C ARG A 185 2.09 16.22 9.03
N ARG A 186 1.14 17.12 9.19
CA ARG A 186 1.05 18.13 10.26
C ARG A 186 -0.41 18.52 10.41
N ALA A 187 -0.87 18.80 11.62
CA ALA A 187 -2.26 19.19 11.87
C ALA A 187 -2.73 20.40 11.03
N ARG A 188 -1.82 21.34 10.73
CA ARG A 188 -2.10 22.54 9.91
C ARG A 188 -2.28 22.27 8.41
N GLU A 189 -1.86 21.09 7.92
CA GLU A 189 -1.91 20.73 6.50
C GLU A 189 -3.16 19.92 6.14
N LEU A 190 -4.06 19.73 7.10
CA LEU A 190 -5.32 19.02 6.85
C LEU A 190 -6.26 19.92 6.02
N THR A 191 -6.79 19.35 4.93
CA THR A 191 -7.90 19.97 4.20
C THR A 191 -9.15 20.04 5.09
N PRO A 192 -10.15 20.89 4.78
CA PRO A 192 -11.41 20.92 5.53
C PRO A 192 -12.04 19.52 5.68
N GLU A 193 -12.08 18.73 4.60
CA GLU A 193 -12.63 17.37 4.59
C GLU A 193 -11.81 16.43 5.47
N SER A 194 -10.47 16.46 5.34
CA SER A 194 -9.58 15.64 6.18
C SER A 194 -9.67 16.04 7.66
N ARG A 195 -9.90 17.32 7.94
CA ARG A 195 -10.03 17.86 9.29
C ARG A 195 -11.30 17.35 9.98
N SER A 196 -12.41 17.17 9.24
CA SER A 196 -13.66 16.65 9.77
C SER A 196 -13.59 15.18 10.20
N VAL A 197 -12.64 14.42 9.67
CA VAL A 197 -12.43 12.99 9.98
C VAL A 197 -11.13 12.72 10.75
N PHE A 198 -10.37 13.77 11.06
CA PHE A 198 -9.14 13.65 11.83
C PHE A 198 -9.45 13.22 13.26
N ASN A 199 -8.74 12.19 13.70
CA ASN A 199 -8.79 11.71 15.08
C ASN A 199 -7.47 12.04 15.77
N PRO A 200 -7.46 12.95 16.77
CA PRO A 200 -6.25 13.32 17.51
C PRO A 200 -5.60 12.14 18.24
N GLU A 201 -6.40 11.23 18.79
CA GLU A 201 -5.88 10.04 19.48
C GLU A 201 -5.12 9.13 18.55
N LEU A 202 -5.51 9.06 17.27
CA LEU A 202 -4.85 8.25 16.25
C LEU A 202 -3.74 8.99 15.50
N GLY A 203 -3.49 10.27 15.82
CA GLY A 203 -2.52 11.09 15.10
C GLY A 203 -2.77 11.20 13.61
N GLY A 204 -4.00 10.91 13.14
CA GLY A 204 -4.33 10.81 11.74
C GLY A 204 -5.80 10.55 11.47
N VAL A 205 -6.08 9.98 10.31
CA VAL A 205 -7.43 9.58 9.91
C VAL A 205 -7.51 8.07 9.78
N ARG A 206 -8.65 7.49 10.13
CA ARG A 206 -8.93 6.10 9.77
C ARG A 206 -8.96 5.99 8.26
N HIS A 207 -8.26 5.00 7.72
CA HIS A 207 -8.08 4.89 6.28
C HIS A 207 -8.24 3.45 5.79
N ARG A 208 -8.61 3.33 4.52
CA ARG A 208 -8.70 2.08 3.79
C ARG A 208 -7.98 2.19 2.48
N TRP A 209 -7.21 1.16 2.16
CA TRP A 209 -6.54 0.98 0.88
C TRP A 209 -6.63 -0.49 0.47
N ILE A 210 -5.91 -0.91 -0.53
CA ILE A 210 -5.89 -2.30 -0.99
C ILE A 210 -4.49 -2.89 -0.95
N GLU A 211 -4.45 -4.21 -0.85
CA GLU A 211 -3.30 -5.04 -1.21
C GLU A 211 -3.68 -5.90 -2.40
N VAL A 212 -2.77 -6.02 -3.35
CA VAL A 212 -2.91 -6.84 -4.56
C VAL A 212 -1.83 -7.89 -4.58
N PHE A 213 -2.19 -9.13 -4.83
CA PHE A 213 -1.21 -10.20 -4.95
C PHE A 213 -0.53 -10.16 -6.32
N VAL A 214 0.78 -9.99 -6.32
CA VAL A 214 1.63 -9.97 -7.50
C VAL A 214 2.52 -11.20 -7.46
N PRO A 215 2.41 -12.14 -8.42
CA PRO A 215 3.29 -13.30 -8.49
C PRO A 215 4.77 -12.88 -8.45
N GLY A 216 5.55 -13.54 -7.62
CA GLY A 216 6.97 -13.22 -7.40
C GLY A 216 7.24 -12.11 -6.36
N LEU A 217 6.25 -11.28 -6.02
CA LEU A 217 6.40 -10.22 -5.00
C LEU A 217 5.51 -10.42 -3.76
N GLY A 218 4.43 -11.21 -3.88
CA GLY A 218 3.43 -11.35 -2.82
C GLY A 218 2.41 -10.20 -2.80
N TRP A 219 1.93 -9.84 -1.61
CA TRP A 219 0.94 -8.77 -1.43
C TRP A 219 1.59 -7.39 -1.48
N ILE A 220 1.19 -6.58 -2.46
CA ILE A 220 1.70 -5.23 -2.69
C ILE A 220 0.60 -4.21 -2.41
N PRO A 221 0.83 -3.21 -1.55
CA PRO A 221 -0.18 -2.20 -1.24
C PRO A 221 -0.36 -1.20 -2.37
N SER A 222 -1.58 -0.68 -2.49
CA SER A 222 -1.94 0.43 -3.37
C SER A 222 -3.05 1.26 -2.76
N ASP A 223 -2.96 2.57 -2.85
CA ASP A 223 -4.02 3.46 -2.37
C ASP A 223 -4.84 4.01 -3.55
N PRO A 224 -6.14 3.69 -3.63
CA PRO A 224 -7.05 4.22 -4.65
C PRO A 224 -7.18 5.75 -4.64
N GLY A 225 -6.56 6.43 -3.69
CA GLY A 225 -6.33 7.88 -3.69
C GLY A 225 -5.30 8.36 -4.71
N GLY A 226 -4.57 7.45 -5.37
CA GLY A 226 -3.63 7.78 -6.44
C GLY A 226 -2.21 7.18 -6.27
N LEU A 227 -2.02 6.22 -5.38
CA LEU A 227 -0.75 5.52 -5.21
C LEU A 227 -0.87 4.08 -5.73
N ALA A 228 -0.39 3.83 -6.94
CA ALA A 228 -0.38 2.50 -7.54
C ALA A 228 0.91 1.75 -7.19
N ASN A 229 0.77 0.47 -6.83
CA ASN A 229 1.88 -0.44 -6.47
C ASN A 229 2.76 0.08 -5.32
N THR A 230 2.26 0.97 -4.51
CA THR A 230 2.94 1.55 -3.34
C THR A 230 1.96 2.27 -2.43
N VAL A 231 2.41 2.53 -1.20
CA VAL A 231 1.83 3.47 -0.25
C VAL A 231 2.96 4.33 0.34
N THR A 232 2.66 5.18 1.32
CA THR A 232 3.67 5.93 2.07
C THR A 232 3.90 5.30 3.44
N ALA A 233 5.00 5.60 4.10
CA ALA A 233 5.22 5.17 5.48
C ALA A 233 4.19 5.74 6.48
N ARG A 234 3.33 6.66 6.04
CA ARG A 234 2.19 7.17 6.82
C ARG A 234 1.01 6.20 6.90
N HIS A 235 0.99 5.16 6.08
CA HIS A 235 -0.04 4.11 6.12
C HIS A 235 0.36 3.06 7.14
N LEU A 236 -0.20 3.14 8.33
CA LEU A 236 -0.03 2.12 9.36
C LEU A 236 -1.17 1.10 9.26
N ALA A 237 -0.87 -0.09 8.74
CA ALA A 237 -1.86 -1.16 8.64
C ALA A 237 -2.20 -1.71 10.04
N LEU A 238 -3.48 -1.96 10.26
CA LEU A 238 -4.03 -2.54 11.48
C LEU A 238 -4.92 -3.73 11.12
N ASP A 239 -4.94 -4.75 11.97
CA ASP A 239 -5.81 -5.93 11.78
C ASP A 239 -7.29 -5.58 11.94
N ARG A 240 -7.60 -4.60 12.78
CA ARG A 240 -8.95 -4.14 13.05
C ARG A 240 -8.96 -2.68 13.50
N GLN A 241 -10.13 -2.08 13.52
CA GLN A 241 -10.30 -0.73 14.07
C GLN A 241 -9.98 -0.72 15.56
N PRO A 242 -9.13 0.20 16.02
CA PRO A 242 -8.83 0.34 17.43
C PRO A 242 -10.03 0.95 18.19
N PRO A 243 -10.20 0.59 19.49
CA PRO A 243 -11.25 1.14 20.35
C PRO A 243 -10.95 2.60 20.75
N ALA A 244 -11.90 3.21 21.45
CA ALA A 244 -11.65 4.47 22.16
C ALA A 244 -10.52 4.31 23.20
N GLY A 245 -9.73 5.34 23.39
CA GLY A 245 -8.56 5.32 24.28
C GLY A 245 -7.34 4.58 23.71
N PHE A 246 -7.37 4.25 22.42
CA PHE A 246 -6.20 3.77 21.70
C PHE A 246 -5.50 4.97 21.05
N HIS A 247 -4.22 5.15 21.39
CA HIS A 247 -3.42 6.28 20.92
C HIS A 247 -2.34 5.81 19.94
N VAL A 248 -2.11 6.61 18.93
CA VAL A 248 -1.05 6.42 17.95
C VAL A 248 -0.30 7.72 17.75
N ASP A 249 0.96 7.72 18.11
CA ASP A 249 1.87 8.84 17.95
C ASP A 249 2.95 8.53 16.91
N VAL A 250 3.26 9.49 16.06
CA VAL A 250 4.43 9.41 15.17
C VAL A 250 5.66 9.80 16.00
N ALA A 251 6.42 8.80 16.45
CA ALA A 251 7.60 9.01 17.28
C ALA A 251 8.77 9.58 16.46
N ASP A 252 8.93 9.11 15.22
CA ASP A 252 10.00 9.54 14.33
C ASP A 252 9.70 9.14 12.88
N ARG A 253 10.31 9.80 11.89
CA ARG A 253 10.15 9.46 10.48
C ARG A 253 11.27 10.02 9.60
N SER A 254 11.52 9.37 8.47
CA SER A 254 12.34 9.91 7.40
C SER A 254 11.63 11.05 6.67
N ALA A 255 12.37 11.75 5.81
CA ALA A 255 11.74 12.58 4.78
C ALA A 255 10.84 11.70 3.90
N GLU A 256 9.68 12.23 3.54
CA GLU A 256 8.80 11.54 2.57
C GLU A 256 9.47 11.52 1.19
N LEU A 257 9.42 10.38 0.54
CA LEU A 257 9.78 10.28 -0.86
C LEU A 257 8.83 11.17 -1.67
N LYS A 258 9.38 12.02 -2.53
CA LYS A 258 8.59 12.78 -3.48
C LYS A 258 7.96 11.78 -4.45
N ARG A 259 6.70 11.45 -4.21
CA ARG A 259 5.89 10.68 -5.15
C ARG A 259 4.98 11.66 -5.85
N PRO A 260 4.95 11.68 -7.19
CA PRO A 260 3.93 12.46 -7.87
C PRO A 260 2.58 11.86 -7.51
N VAL A 261 1.71 12.69 -7.01
CA VAL A 261 0.28 12.45 -7.07
C VAL A 261 -0.07 12.39 -8.56
N LEU A 262 -1.00 11.52 -8.95
CA LEU A 262 -1.54 11.50 -10.31
C LEU A 262 -2.14 12.88 -10.64
N GLU A 263 -1.31 13.80 -11.14
CA GLU A 263 -1.79 15.10 -11.59
C GLU A 263 -2.54 14.92 -12.90
N THR A 264 -3.62 15.67 -13.04
CA THR A 264 -4.39 15.76 -14.27
C THR A 264 -3.62 16.60 -15.27
N ALA A 265 -2.73 16.00 -16.05
CA ALA A 265 -2.27 16.63 -17.26
C ALA A 265 -3.42 16.61 -18.28
N GLU A 266 -3.74 17.74 -18.89
CA GLU A 266 -4.62 17.80 -20.04
C GLU A 266 -3.99 16.94 -21.15
N GLY A 267 -4.68 15.86 -21.55
CA GLY A 267 -4.34 15.07 -22.72
C GLY A 267 -3.75 13.68 -22.50
N GLY A 268 -3.43 13.22 -21.29
CA GLY A 268 -2.90 11.87 -21.09
C GLY A 268 -2.82 11.41 -19.66
N LEU A 269 -2.86 10.09 -19.44
CA LEU A 269 -2.61 9.50 -18.15
C LEU A 269 -1.11 9.26 -18.00
N THR A 270 -0.43 10.14 -17.28
CA THR A 270 0.94 9.89 -16.88
C THR A 270 0.93 9.12 -15.57
N LEU A 271 1.34 7.86 -15.63
CA LEU A 271 1.53 7.02 -14.45
C LEU A 271 2.98 7.16 -14.00
N TYR A 272 3.19 7.29 -12.72
CA TYR A 272 4.52 7.40 -12.16
C TYR A 272 4.83 6.18 -11.30
N ARG A 273 6.02 5.62 -11.49
CA ARG A 273 6.58 4.59 -10.61
C ARG A 273 7.75 5.15 -9.83
N PRO A 274 7.88 4.87 -8.54
CA PRO A 274 9.11 5.19 -7.83
C PRO A 274 10.26 4.37 -8.45
N ARG A 275 11.29 5.06 -8.93
CA ARG A 275 12.55 4.44 -9.36
C ARG A 275 13.67 4.96 -8.48
N GLY A 276 14.20 4.06 -7.63
CA GLY A 276 15.27 4.42 -6.70
C GLY A 276 14.85 5.38 -5.59
N ALA A 277 15.74 5.71 -4.70
CA ALA A 277 15.46 6.43 -3.45
C ALA A 277 14.87 7.84 -3.60
N ASN A 278 14.93 8.46 -4.77
CA ASN A 278 14.45 9.85 -4.96
C ASN A 278 13.99 10.16 -6.39
N VAL A 279 13.87 9.17 -7.27
CA VAL A 279 13.52 9.41 -8.68
C VAL A 279 12.19 8.76 -8.96
N VAL A 280 11.21 9.58 -9.28
CA VAL A 280 9.94 9.14 -9.84
C VAL A 280 10.01 9.44 -11.33
N GLU A 281 10.05 8.41 -12.17
CA GLU A 281 9.93 8.58 -13.60
C GLU A 281 8.48 8.43 -14.04
N ALA A 282 8.08 9.29 -14.97
CA ALA A 282 6.82 9.12 -15.68
C ALA A 282 6.90 7.81 -16.45
N VAL A 283 6.03 6.87 -16.16
CA VAL A 283 5.83 5.72 -17.01
C VAL A 283 4.81 6.16 -18.06
N GLU A 284 5.27 6.30 -19.29
CA GLU A 284 4.36 6.42 -20.43
C GLU A 284 3.59 5.10 -20.54
N GLY A 285 2.51 5.02 -19.79
CA GLY A 285 1.49 4.01 -20.05
C GLY A 285 0.87 4.31 -21.41
N ALA A 286 0.52 3.28 -22.17
CA ALA A 286 -0.35 3.48 -23.32
C ALA A 286 -1.53 4.37 -22.88
N PRO A 287 -1.82 5.46 -23.59
CA PRO A 287 -2.85 6.38 -23.18
C PRO A 287 -4.13 5.56 -22.99
N LEU A 288 -4.72 5.64 -21.80
CA LEU A 288 -6.03 5.04 -21.56
C LEU A 288 -6.95 5.70 -22.58
N ASP A 289 -7.49 4.89 -23.50
CA ASP A 289 -8.44 5.40 -24.50
C ASP A 289 -9.52 6.19 -23.75
N PRO A 290 -9.64 7.51 -23.99
CA PRO A 290 -10.66 8.31 -23.36
C PRO A 290 -12.07 7.76 -23.56
N ARG A 291 -12.29 6.99 -24.65
CA ARG A 291 -13.54 6.31 -24.95
C ARG A 291 -13.78 5.09 -24.06
N ALA A 292 -12.72 4.41 -23.59
CA ALA A 292 -12.85 3.33 -22.62
C ALA A 292 -13.31 3.83 -21.25
N LEU A 293 -13.09 5.11 -20.97
CA LEU A 293 -13.49 5.81 -19.75
C LEU A 293 -14.77 6.65 -19.94
N ALA A 294 -15.33 6.71 -21.14
CA ALA A 294 -16.59 7.38 -21.40
C ALA A 294 -17.73 6.66 -20.68
N ALA A 295 -18.71 7.44 -20.22
CA ALA A 295 -19.94 6.90 -19.65
C ALA A 295 -20.57 5.88 -20.60
N PRO A 296 -21.24 4.83 -20.06
CA PRO A 296 -22.04 3.95 -20.90
C PRO A 296 -23.04 4.79 -21.73
N PRO A 297 -23.38 4.36 -22.94
CA PRO A 297 -24.35 5.08 -23.77
C PRO A 297 -25.61 5.27 -22.94
N ARG A 298 -26.11 6.49 -22.91
CA ARG A 298 -27.44 6.76 -22.36
C ARG A 298 -28.45 5.93 -23.15
N ARG A 299 -29.21 5.10 -22.46
CA ARG A 299 -30.40 4.48 -23.06
C ARG A 299 -31.46 5.53 -23.30
#